data_e806e1c45a56364da2fcbf2d035b0a61
#
_entry.id   e806e1c45a56364da2fcbf2d035b0a61
#
_cell.length_a   1.000
_cell.length_b   1.000
_cell.length_c   1.000
_cell.angle_alpha   90.00
_cell.angle_beta   90.00
_cell.angle_gamma   90.00
#
_symmetry.space_group_name_H-M   'P 1'
#
loop_
_entity.id
_entity.type
_entity.pdbx_description
1 polymer ?
#
loop_
_entity_poly.entity_id
_entity_poly.type
_entity_poly.pdbx_seq_one_letter_code
_entity_poly.pdbx_strand_id
1 'polypeptide(L)'
;TLLLDEIGDLPARLQQKLDEMRRDIYARLSPWQKVLVARHPQRPYTTDYLGLVFDEFHELAGDRAFADDAAIVGGLARLDGRAVMVIGQQKGRDTKEKIHRNFGMPRPEGYRKALRLMQTAERFGLPILTFIDTPGAYPGVGAEERGQSEAIARNLLEMSRFRVPIVCTVIGEGGSGGALAI
;
A
#
# COMPACT_ATOMS: atom_id res chain seq x y z
N THR A 1 -14.72 1.18 -19.22
CA THR A 1 -15.79 0.26 -18.77
C THR A 1 -16.40 -0.48 -19.97
N LEU A 2 -16.80 0.21 -21.03
CA LEU A 2 -17.38 -0.42 -22.24
C LEU A 2 -16.47 -1.45 -22.93
N LEU A 3 -15.16 -1.26 -22.94
CA LEU A 3 -14.20 -2.16 -23.61
C LEU A 3 -13.96 -3.47 -22.81
N LEU A 4 -14.30 -3.54 -21.53
CA LEU A 4 -14.14 -4.74 -20.71
C LEU A 4 -15.37 -5.65 -20.75
N ASP A 5 -16.54 -5.09 -20.98
CA ASP A 5 -17.79 -5.86 -21.09
C ASP A 5 -17.89 -6.64 -22.41
N GLU A 6 -17.26 -6.13 -23.50
CA GLU A 6 -17.19 -6.84 -24.79
C GLU A 6 -16.19 -8.01 -24.81
N ILE A 7 -15.28 -8.10 -23.83
CA ILE A 7 -14.30 -9.20 -23.75
C ILE A 7 -14.94 -10.51 -23.25
N GLY A 8 -16.09 -10.42 -22.55
CA GLY A 8 -16.78 -11.59 -22.02
C GLY A 8 -17.31 -12.58 -23.07
N ASP A 9 -17.48 -12.14 -24.32
CA ASP A 9 -18.04 -12.96 -25.41
C ASP A 9 -16.98 -13.48 -26.40
N LEU A 10 -15.68 -13.32 -26.11
CA LEU A 10 -14.63 -13.85 -26.98
C LEU A 10 -14.60 -15.39 -26.94
N PRO A 11 -14.54 -16.08 -28.09
CA PRO A 11 -14.34 -17.53 -28.11
C PRO A 11 -13.16 -17.95 -27.24
N ALA A 12 -13.31 -19.03 -26.47
CA ALA A 12 -12.32 -19.48 -25.46
C ALA A 12 -10.88 -19.56 -26.03
N ARG A 13 -10.73 -19.92 -27.30
CA ARG A 13 -9.42 -19.97 -27.99
C ARG A 13 -8.79 -18.57 -28.16
N LEU A 14 -9.60 -17.55 -28.42
CA LEU A 14 -9.10 -16.17 -28.54
C LEU A 14 -8.74 -15.60 -27.16
N GLN A 15 -9.53 -15.91 -26.14
CA GLN A 15 -9.23 -15.54 -24.76
C GLN A 15 -7.90 -16.15 -24.30
N GLN A 16 -7.70 -17.44 -24.52
CA GLN A 16 -6.44 -18.11 -24.22
C GLN A 16 -5.25 -17.46 -24.92
N LYS A 17 -5.38 -17.19 -26.22
CA LYS A 17 -4.33 -16.53 -26.99
C LYS A 17 -4.03 -15.11 -26.48
N LEU A 18 -5.04 -14.36 -26.09
CA LEU A 18 -4.89 -13.04 -25.49
C LEU A 18 -4.11 -13.11 -24.17
N ASP A 19 -4.44 -14.08 -23.30
CA ASP A 19 -3.77 -14.27 -22.02
C ASP A 19 -2.30 -14.72 -22.20
N GLU A 20 -2.03 -15.59 -23.18
CA GLU A 20 -0.66 -15.96 -23.53
C GLU A 20 0.14 -14.75 -24.02
N MET A 21 -0.41 -13.95 -24.93
CA MET A 21 0.24 -12.73 -25.43
C MET A 21 0.48 -11.71 -24.30
N ARG A 22 -0.48 -11.53 -23.40
CA ARG A 22 -0.31 -10.65 -22.22
C ARG A 22 0.85 -11.12 -21.36
N ARG A 23 0.89 -12.41 -21.00
CA ARG A 23 2.00 -12.98 -20.20
C ARG A 23 3.35 -12.75 -20.86
N ASP A 24 3.45 -12.99 -22.17
CA ASP A 24 4.67 -12.80 -22.94
C ASP A 24 5.13 -11.33 -22.95
N ILE A 25 4.21 -10.39 -23.16
CA ILE A 25 4.50 -8.96 -23.14
C ILE A 25 5.00 -8.54 -21.76
N TYR A 26 4.26 -8.89 -20.70
CA TYR A 26 4.62 -8.50 -19.33
C TYR A 26 5.91 -9.16 -18.82
N ALA A 27 6.23 -10.37 -19.29
CA ALA A 27 7.49 -11.05 -18.97
C ALA A 27 8.73 -10.37 -19.57
N ARG A 28 8.57 -9.60 -20.67
CA ARG A 28 9.67 -8.97 -21.43
C ARG A 28 9.72 -7.45 -21.29
N LEU A 29 9.02 -6.86 -20.33
CA LEU A 29 9.04 -5.41 -20.13
C LEU A 29 10.47 -4.93 -19.83
N SER A 30 10.91 -3.88 -20.53
CA SER A 30 12.12 -3.16 -20.20
C SER A 30 12.00 -2.48 -18.82
N PRO A 31 13.12 -2.12 -18.16
CA PRO A 31 13.07 -1.39 -16.89
C PRO A 31 12.19 -0.13 -16.93
N TRP A 32 12.26 0.63 -18.02
CA TRP A 32 11.43 1.82 -18.20
C TRP A 32 9.94 1.48 -18.33
N GLN A 33 9.59 0.45 -19.08
CA GLN A 33 8.21 0.01 -19.19
C GLN A 33 7.65 -0.47 -17.84
N LYS A 34 8.47 -1.13 -17.01
CA LYS A 34 8.08 -1.48 -15.62
C LYS A 34 7.76 -0.24 -14.79
N VAL A 35 8.56 0.84 -14.91
CA VAL A 35 8.29 2.12 -14.26
C VAL A 35 6.96 2.72 -14.73
N LEU A 36 6.69 2.68 -16.04
CA LEU A 36 5.42 3.20 -16.59
C LEU A 36 4.21 2.40 -16.07
N VAL A 37 4.31 1.07 -15.99
CA VAL A 37 3.26 0.22 -15.42
C VAL A 37 3.07 0.52 -13.93
N ALA A 38 4.16 0.61 -13.16
CA ALA A 38 4.12 0.94 -11.73
C ALA A 38 3.51 2.32 -11.43
N ARG A 39 3.54 3.24 -12.40
CA ARG A 39 2.97 4.59 -12.31
C ARG A 39 1.66 4.77 -13.07
N HIS A 40 1.10 3.70 -13.61
CA HIS A 40 -0.12 3.80 -14.41
C HIS A 40 -1.27 4.38 -13.56
N PRO A 41 -1.98 5.42 -14.04
CA PRO A 41 -2.99 6.12 -13.24
C PRO A 41 -4.21 5.26 -12.89
N GLN A 42 -4.49 4.24 -13.69
CA GLN A 42 -5.62 3.33 -13.48
C GLN A 42 -5.24 2.03 -12.75
N ARG A 43 -3.98 1.89 -12.29
CA ARG A 43 -3.60 0.72 -11.50
C ARG A 43 -4.34 0.71 -10.15
N PRO A 44 -4.51 -0.46 -9.52
CA PRO A 44 -5.07 -0.53 -8.18
C PRO A 44 -4.17 0.18 -7.16
N TYR A 45 -4.78 0.85 -6.18
CA TYR A 45 -4.15 1.40 -4.99
C TYR A 45 -4.53 0.56 -3.75
N THR A 46 -4.00 0.89 -2.59
CA THR A 46 -4.25 0.14 -1.35
C THR A 46 -5.74 -0.07 -1.09
N THR A 47 -6.56 0.98 -1.21
CA THR A 47 -8.01 0.87 -0.96
C THR A 47 -8.74 -0.03 -1.95
N ASP A 48 -8.26 -0.14 -3.19
CA ASP A 48 -8.81 -1.07 -4.17
C ASP A 48 -8.50 -2.53 -3.76
N TYR A 49 -7.25 -2.79 -3.32
CA TYR A 49 -6.87 -4.12 -2.83
C TYR A 49 -7.64 -4.51 -1.56
N LEU A 50 -7.94 -3.56 -0.67
CA LEU A 50 -8.76 -3.84 0.50
C LEU A 50 -10.13 -4.41 0.13
N GLY A 51 -10.77 -3.85 -0.90
CA GLY A 51 -12.07 -4.33 -1.38
C GLY A 51 -12.02 -5.59 -2.25
N LEU A 52 -10.88 -5.91 -2.87
CA LEU A 52 -10.73 -7.03 -3.80
C LEU A 52 -10.19 -8.30 -3.15
N VAL A 53 -9.41 -8.16 -2.07
CA VAL A 53 -8.62 -9.26 -1.49
C VAL A 53 -9.15 -9.69 -0.13
N PHE A 54 -9.78 -8.78 0.62
CA PHE A 54 -10.20 -9.05 2.00
C PHE A 54 -11.72 -9.14 2.12
N ASP A 55 -12.18 -10.06 2.95
CA ASP A 55 -13.62 -10.26 3.22
C ASP A 55 -14.20 -9.12 4.06
N GLU A 56 -13.39 -8.61 4.99
CA GLU A 56 -13.75 -7.54 5.93
C GLU A 56 -12.54 -6.63 6.16
N PHE A 57 -12.80 -5.33 6.35
CA PHE A 57 -11.77 -4.37 6.74
C PHE A 57 -12.33 -3.33 7.71
N HIS A 58 -11.65 -3.14 8.83
CA HIS A 58 -11.96 -2.14 9.85
C HIS A 58 -10.78 -1.18 10.03
N GLU A 59 -10.90 0.03 9.50
CA GLU A 59 -9.84 1.04 9.60
C GLU A 59 -9.61 1.50 11.03
N LEU A 60 -8.34 1.65 11.41
CA LEU A 60 -7.88 2.13 12.71
C LEU A 60 -7.06 3.41 12.55
N ALA A 61 -7.74 4.54 12.39
CA ALA A 61 -7.14 5.86 12.17
C ALA A 61 -6.34 6.40 13.35
N GLY A 62 -5.46 7.36 13.07
CA GLY A 62 -4.72 8.18 14.04
C GLY A 62 -3.49 7.52 14.66
N ASP A 63 -2.50 8.35 15.03
CA ASP A 63 -1.24 7.92 15.66
C ASP A 63 -1.30 7.86 17.19
N ARG A 64 -2.39 8.36 17.80
CA ARG A 64 -2.57 8.51 19.25
C ARG A 64 -1.57 9.47 19.92
N ALA A 65 -0.93 10.33 19.14
CA ALA A 65 0.02 11.32 19.63
C ALA A 65 -0.28 12.73 19.11
N PHE A 66 -0.46 12.89 17.79
CA PHE A 66 -0.64 14.19 17.16
C PHE A 66 -1.89 14.23 16.27
N ALA A 67 -1.97 13.40 15.24
CA ALA A 67 -3.05 13.42 14.26
C ALA A 67 -3.21 12.09 13.51
N ASP A 68 -4.17 12.07 12.59
CA ASP A 68 -4.21 11.07 11.53
C ASP A 68 -3.46 11.54 10.30
N ASP A 69 -2.97 10.59 9.51
CA ASP A 69 -2.40 10.83 8.19
C ASP A 69 -3.09 9.94 7.15
N ALA A 70 -3.81 10.59 6.25
CA ALA A 70 -4.55 9.90 5.19
C ALA A 70 -3.65 9.26 4.11
N ALA A 71 -2.33 9.54 4.11
CA ALA A 71 -1.38 8.88 3.23
C ALA A 71 -1.10 7.42 3.64
N ILE A 72 -1.46 7.02 4.87
CA ILE A 72 -1.45 5.63 5.32
C ILE A 72 -2.86 5.20 5.69
N VAL A 73 -3.30 4.10 5.14
CA VAL A 73 -4.53 3.39 5.49
C VAL A 73 -4.14 2.08 6.17
N GLY A 74 -4.76 1.76 7.28
CA GLY A 74 -4.47 0.50 7.95
C GLY A 74 -5.52 0.12 8.99
N GLY A 75 -5.59 -1.18 9.28
CA GLY A 75 -6.58 -1.72 10.20
C GLY A 75 -6.63 -3.23 10.21
N LEU A 76 -7.61 -3.74 10.93
CA LEU A 76 -7.91 -5.17 10.98
C LEU A 76 -8.64 -5.60 9.73
N ALA A 77 -8.24 -6.73 9.17
CA ALA A 77 -8.87 -7.32 8.01
C ALA A 77 -9.05 -8.84 8.18
N ARG A 78 -9.83 -9.44 7.29
CA ARG A 78 -10.00 -10.89 7.21
C ARG A 78 -9.60 -11.37 5.81
N LEU A 79 -8.65 -12.31 5.76
CA LEU A 79 -8.18 -12.95 4.53
C LEU A 79 -8.44 -14.45 4.64
N ASP A 80 -9.32 -14.99 3.79
CA ASP A 80 -9.73 -16.39 3.82
C ASP A 80 -10.12 -16.85 5.23
N GLY A 81 -10.93 -16.05 5.92
CA GLY A 81 -11.39 -16.31 7.28
C GLY A 81 -10.37 -16.06 8.40
N ARG A 82 -9.12 -15.70 8.08
CA ARG A 82 -8.06 -15.43 9.05
C ARG A 82 -7.92 -13.94 9.33
N ALA A 83 -7.84 -13.57 10.61
CA ALA A 83 -7.60 -12.19 11.00
C ALA A 83 -6.16 -11.79 10.70
N VAL A 84 -5.97 -10.63 10.09
CA VAL A 84 -4.67 -10.05 9.74
C VAL A 84 -4.67 -8.55 10.02
N MET A 85 -3.48 -7.96 10.17
CA MET A 85 -3.31 -6.51 10.17
C MET A 85 -2.87 -6.08 8.77
N VAL A 86 -3.57 -5.12 8.18
CA VAL A 86 -3.22 -4.56 6.86
C VAL A 86 -2.81 -3.11 7.04
N ILE A 87 -1.72 -2.71 6.38
CA ILE A 87 -1.20 -1.35 6.39
C ILE A 87 -0.74 -1.03 4.97
N GLY A 88 -1.13 0.12 4.42
CA GLY A 88 -0.70 0.48 3.08
C GLY A 88 -0.62 1.97 2.84
N GLN A 89 0.26 2.36 1.95
CA GLN A 89 0.32 3.74 1.48
C GLN A 89 -0.76 3.95 0.43
N GLN A 90 -1.49 5.05 0.55
CA GLN A 90 -2.60 5.40 -0.33
C GLN A 90 -2.30 6.68 -1.10
N LYS A 91 -2.40 6.60 -2.41
CA LYS A 91 -2.39 7.75 -3.32
C LYS A 91 -3.81 8.14 -3.70
N GLY A 92 -3.99 9.39 -4.10
CA GLY A 92 -5.26 9.87 -4.63
C GLY A 92 -5.39 9.67 -6.14
N ARG A 93 -6.61 9.53 -6.64
CA ARG A 93 -6.89 9.44 -8.07
C ARG A 93 -7.06 10.82 -8.73
N ASP A 94 -7.81 11.70 -8.11
CA ASP A 94 -7.98 13.08 -8.56
C ASP A 94 -7.09 14.06 -7.77
N THR A 95 -7.10 15.32 -8.17
CA THR A 95 -6.25 16.37 -7.54
C THR A 95 -6.59 16.59 -6.08
N LYS A 96 -7.88 16.59 -5.72
CA LYS A 96 -8.35 16.80 -4.35
C LYS A 96 -7.91 15.65 -3.44
N GLU A 97 -8.10 14.42 -3.90
CA GLU A 97 -7.67 13.24 -3.17
C GLU A 97 -6.15 13.14 -3.06
N LYS A 98 -5.40 13.49 -4.13
CA LYS A 98 -3.93 13.54 -4.09
C LYS A 98 -3.43 14.51 -3.02
N ILE A 99 -4.02 15.69 -2.92
CA ILE A 99 -3.67 16.68 -1.89
C ILE A 99 -4.01 16.14 -0.50
N HIS A 100 -5.20 15.58 -0.31
CA HIS A 100 -5.64 14.98 0.95
C HIS A 100 -4.72 13.83 1.41
N ARG A 101 -4.28 12.99 0.50
CA ARG A 101 -3.36 11.87 0.71
C ARG A 101 -1.89 12.26 0.62
N ASN A 102 -1.59 13.54 0.56
CA ASN A 102 -0.24 14.08 0.44
C ASN A 102 0.59 13.38 -0.64
N PHE A 103 -0.03 13.07 -1.79
CA PHE A 103 0.55 12.35 -2.93
C PHE A 103 1.11 10.95 -2.59
N GLY A 104 0.64 10.34 -1.53
CA GLY A 104 1.14 9.07 -1.01
C GLY A 104 2.48 9.20 -0.27
N MET A 105 2.82 10.40 0.19
CA MET A 105 4.01 10.67 1.01
C MET A 105 3.61 10.80 2.49
N PRO A 106 3.82 9.79 3.33
CA PRO A 106 3.43 9.86 4.72
C PRO A 106 4.24 10.87 5.52
N ARG A 107 3.56 11.52 6.46
CA ARG A 107 4.13 12.35 7.52
C ARG A 107 4.49 11.50 8.74
N PRO A 108 5.18 12.05 9.77
CA PRO A 108 5.53 11.30 10.98
C PRO A 108 4.36 10.59 11.63
N GLU A 109 3.20 11.24 11.67
CA GLU A 109 1.96 10.67 12.23
C GLU A 109 1.47 9.44 11.45
N GLY A 110 1.70 9.36 10.14
CA GLY A 110 1.41 8.18 9.35
C GLY A 110 2.30 6.99 9.74
N TYR A 111 3.60 7.21 9.89
CA TYR A 111 4.53 6.17 10.34
C TYR A 111 4.27 5.73 11.78
N ARG A 112 3.93 6.67 12.69
CA ARG A 112 3.54 6.32 14.05
C ARG A 112 2.22 5.53 14.09
N LYS A 113 1.25 5.88 13.22
CA LYS A 113 0.04 5.07 13.04
C LYS A 113 0.40 3.66 12.59
N ALA A 114 1.25 3.51 11.56
CA ALA A 114 1.70 2.21 11.09
C ALA A 114 2.36 1.39 12.21
N LEU A 115 3.28 1.99 12.97
CA LEU A 115 3.91 1.33 14.11
C LEU A 115 2.91 0.86 15.15
N ARG A 116 1.97 1.71 15.52
CA ARG A 116 0.90 1.36 16.48
C ARG A 116 0.09 0.15 16.01
N LEU A 117 -0.22 0.08 14.71
CA LEU A 117 -0.94 -1.05 14.12
C LEU A 117 -0.09 -2.32 14.14
N MET A 118 1.20 -2.22 13.78
CA MET A 118 2.14 -3.35 13.83
C MET A 118 2.31 -3.88 15.26
N GLN A 119 2.45 -3.01 16.25
CA GLN A 119 2.52 -3.38 17.67
C GLN A 119 1.21 -4.04 18.15
N THR A 120 0.07 -3.57 17.64
CA THR A 120 -1.21 -4.23 17.90
C THR A 120 -1.26 -5.63 17.31
N ALA A 121 -0.78 -5.79 16.07
CA ALA A 121 -0.68 -7.10 15.43
C ALA A 121 0.23 -8.05 16.21
N GLU A 122 1.42 -7.61 16.61
CA GLU A 122 2.35 -8.39 17.43
C GLU A 122 1.69 -8.85 18.75
N ARG A 123 1.00 -7.93 19.42
CA ARG A 123 0.32 -8.22 20.69
C ARG A 123 -0.76 -9.29 20.57
N PHE A 124 -1.47 -9.34 19.44
CA PHE A 124 -2.54 -10.30 19.20
C PHE A 124 -2.12 -11.49 18.32
N GLY A 125 -0.84 -11.59 17.97
CA GLY A 125 -0.32 -12.69 17.15
C GLY A 125 -0.85 -12.68 15.71
N LEU A 126 -1.17 -11.51 15.16
CA LEU A 126 -1.72 -11.36 13.82
C LEU A 126 -0.59 -11.18 12.78
N PRO A 127 -0.65 -11.87 11.63
CA PRO A 127 0.21 -11.55 10.50
C PRO A 127 -0.01 -10.11 10.03
N ILE A 128 1.08 -9.47 9.58
CA ILE A 128 1.07 -8.11 9.04
C ILE A 128 1.26 -8.18 7.54
N LEU A 129 0.35 -7.57 6.79
CA LEU A 129 0.43 -7.43 5.34
C LEU A 129 0.60 -5.96 5.00
N THR A 130 1.68 -5.60 4.29
CA THR A 130 1.88 -4.21 3.89
C THR A 130 1.79 -4.03 2.38
N PHE A 131 1.16 -2.93 1.95
CA PHE A 131 1.05 -2.50 0.56
C PHE A 131 1.86 -1.22 0.35
N ILE A 132 2.99 -1.36 -0.35
CA ILE A 132 3.95 -0.28 -0.54
C ILE A 132 3.67 0.43 -1.85
N ASP A 133 3.35 1.74 -1.76
CA ASP A 133 3.14 2.62 -2.90
C ASP A 133 3.38 4.09 -2.55
N THR A 134 4.64 4.46 -2.46
CA THR A 134 5.05 5.83 -2.14
C THR A 134 6.26 6.29 -2.95
N PRO A 135 6.32 7.56 -3.38
CA PRO A 135 7.55 8.14 -3.91
C PRO A 135 8.59 8.43 -2.81
N GLY A 136 8.20 8.40 -1.54
CA GLY A 136 9.04 8.67 -0.38
C GLY A 136 8.28 9.24 0.79
N ALA A 137 8.95 9.54 1.88
CA ALA A 137 8.39 10.26 3.01
C ALA A 137 8.17 11.74 2.67
N TYR A 138 7.21 12.39 3.32
CA TYR A 138 6.96 13.82 3.10
C TYR A 138 8.15 14.69 3.54
N PRO A 139 8.71 15.54 2.65
CA PRO A 139 9.94 16.29 2.91
C PRO A 139 9.68 17.70 3.48
N GLY A 140 8.50 17.98 4.02
CA GLY A 140 8.16 19.32 4.50
C GLY A 140 8.73 19.64 5.88
N VAL A 141 8.98 20.92 6.17
CA VAL A 141 9.48 21.42 7.46
C VAL A 141 8.67 20.90 8.63
N GLY A 142 7.35 20.96 8.56
CA GLY A 142 6.49 20.45 9.63
C GLY A 142 6.61 18.94 9.88
N ALA A 143 7.10 18.15 8.93
CA ALA A 143 7.41 16.75 9.15
C ALA A 143 8.73 16.59 9.91
N GLU A 144 9.75 17.38 9.55
CA GLU A 144 11.03 17.37 10.27
C GLU A 144 10.84 17.82 11.73
N GLU A 145 10.08 18.89 11.96
CA GLU A 145 9.74 19.37 13.31
C GLU A 145 9.04 18.33 14.18
N ARG A 146 8.27 17.42 13.57
CA ARG A 146 7.57 16.33 14.26
C ARG A 146 8.27 14.98 14.22
N GLY A 147 9.55 14.97 13.81
CA GLY A 147 10.42 13.80 13.90
C GLY A 147 10.24 12.80 12.79
N GLN A 148 10.25 13.22 11.51
CA GLN A 148 10.12 12.34 10.35
C GLN A 148 11.18 11.22 10.36
N SER A 149 12.44 11.58 10.56
CA SER A 149 13.55 10.62 10.59
C SER A 149 13.43 9.63 11.76
N GLU A 150 13.03 10.13 12.93
CA GLU A 150 12.81 9.27 14.11
C GLU A 150 11.69 8.27 13.87
N ALA A 151 10.54 8.73 13.35
CA ALA A 151 9.39 7.86 13.09
C ALA A 151 9.74 6.73 12.10
N ILE A 152 10.49 7.03 11.05
CA ILE A 152 10.97 6.03 10.08
C ILE A 152 11.96 5.07 10.74
N ALA A 153 12.99 5.58 11.41
CA ALA A 153 14.02 4.76 12.05
C ALA A 153 13.44 3.86 13.14
N ARG A 154 12.49 4.37 13.92
CA ARG A 154 11.76 3.61 14.94
C ARG A 154 11.02 2.43 14.32
N ASN A 155 10.30 2.66 13.23
CA ASN A 155 9.57 1.59 12.56
C ASN A 155 10.51 0.48 12.09
N LEU A 156 11.64 0.82 11.45
CA LEU A 156 12.63 -0.17 11.01
C LEU A 156 13.16 -1.00 12.18
N LEU A 157 13.49 -0.35 13.30
CA LEU A 157 13.96 -1.03 14.49
C LEU A 157 12.92 -1.97 15.09
N GLU A 158 11.69 -1.51 15.24
CA GLU A 158 10.63 -2.31 15.83
C GLU A 158 10.20 -3.48 14.91
N MET A 159 10.11 -3.26 13.59
CA MET A 159 9.81 -4.32 12.62
C MET A 159 10.84 -5.48 12.70
N SER A 160 12.12 -5.17 12.94
CA SER A 160 13.15 -6.21 13.10
C SER A 160 12.97 -7.08 14.34
N ARG A 161 12.13 -6.70 15.28
CA ARG A 161 11.88 -7.37 16.56
C ARG A 161 10.58 -8.15 16.62
N PHE A 162 9.65 -7.87 15.70
CA PHE A 162 8.36 -8.55 15.68
C PHE A 162 8.51 -10.04 15.40
N ARG A 163 7.73 -10.83 16.08
CA ARG A 163 7.70 -12.30 15.96
C ARG A 163 6.63 -12.80 15.02
N VAL A 164 5.66 -11.93 14.71
CA VAL A 164 4.63 -12.23 13.71
C VAL A 164 5.20 -12.07 12.30
N PRO A 165 4.73 -12.84 11.32
CA PRO A 165 5.18 -12.68 9.94
C PRO A 165 4.75 -11.31 9.38
N ILE A 166 5.67 -10.67 8.65
CA ILE A 166 5.42 -9.44 7.90
C ILE A 166 5.61 -9.77 6.42
N VAL A 167 4.57 -9.55 5.62
CA VAL A 167 4.61 -9.73 4.16
C VAL A 167 4.47 -8.38 3.50
N CYS A 168 5.55 -7.94 2.85
CA CYS A 168 5.58 -6.64 2.16
C CYS A 168 5.33 -6.83 0.66
N THR A 169 4.33 -6.13 0.13
CA THR A 169 3.96 -6.17 -1.28
C THR A 169 4.12 -4.79 -1.90
N VAL A 170 5.05 -4.65 -2.84
CA VAL A 170 5.18 -3.41 -3.63
C VAL A 170 4.14 -3.41 -4.73
N ILE A 171 3.14 -2.54 -4.61
CA ILE A 171 2.02 -2.41 -5.56
C ILE A 171 2.17 -1.26 -6.55
N GLY A 172 3.22 -0.45 -6.38
CA GLY A 172 3.50 0.69 -7.24
C GLY A 172 4.93 1.18 -7.08
N GLU A 173 5.13 2.31 -6.41
CA GLU A 173 6.46 2.88 -6.16
C GLU A 173 6.96 2.48 -4.76
N GLY A 174 8.24 2.16 -4.66
CA GLY A 174 8.91 1.85 -3.40
C GLY A 174 10.01 2.87 -3.08
N GLY A 175 9.63 4.11 -2.76
CA GLY A 175 10.57 5.22 -2.59
C GLY A 175 11.23 5.27 -1.22
N SER A 176 12.56 5.04 -1.15
CA SER A 176 13.43 5.40 -0.04
C SER A 176 12.97 4.88 1.35
N GLY A 177 13.35 5.59 2.42
CA GLY A 177 12.93 5.29 3.80
C GLY A 177 11.42 5.29 4.00
N GLY A 178 10.68 6.04 3.17
CA GLY A 178 9.23 6.03 3.20
C GLY A 178 8.60 4.68 2.90
N ALA A 179 9.18 3.93 1.96
CA ALA A 179 8.74 2.58 1.63
C ALA A 179 9.19 1.54 2.67
N LEU A 180 10.37 1.74 3.26
CA LEU A 180 10.96 0.79 4.21
C LEU A 180 10.30 0.82 5.59
N ALA A 181 9.57 1.88 5.90
CA ALA A 181 9.02 2.11 7.24
C ALA A 181 7.62 1.52 7.46
N ILE A 182 7.13 0.70 6.50
CA ILE A 182 5.90 -0.09 6.68
C ILE A 182 6.05 -1.51 6.17
#